data_bcf3e95a252554ca3eb8e36005c8240d
#
_entry.id   bcf3e95a252554ca3eb8e36005c8240d
#
_cell.length_a   1.000
_cell.length_b   1.000
_cell.length_c   1.000
_cell.angle_alpha   90.00
_cell.angle_beta   90.00
_cell.angle_gamma   90.00
#
_symmetry.space_group_name_H-M   'P 1'
#
loop_
_entity.id
_entity.type
_entity.pdbx_description
1 polymer ?
#
loop_
_entity_poly.entity_id
_entity_poly.type
_entity_poly.pdbx_seq_one_letter_code
_entity_poly.pdbx_strand_id
1 'polypeptide(L)'
;MIFDAAHYQKLAKDLHERERKIKAARGEIVDRNGVVLATNRTVCTISVIHNQMKDPEQVIAALCQELGEEEENIRKKVEKVSSMEKIKTNVEKETGDRIRNLDLAGVKVDEDFKRYYPYDTFASRVLGFTGGDNQGIIGLEVKYEEVLKGTDGTILTVTDARGVELEKVAEDRIEPVAGNTLQISLDHNIQKYCEQADKKGSGGKTGG
;
A
#
# COMPACT_ATOMS: atom_id res chain seq x y z
N MET A 1 12.17 37.74 32.50
CA MET A 1 11.57 36.92 31.45
C MET A 1 12.62 36.41 30.45
N ILE A 2 13.64 35.69 30.89
CA ILE A 2 14.74 35.17 30.02
C ILE A 2 14.88 33.63 30.16
N PHE A 3 14.07 33.02 31.01
CA PHE A 3 14.19 31.59 31.29
C PHE A 3 13.42 30.66 30.29
N ASP A 4 12.56 31.21 29.44
CA ASP A 4 11.77 30.40 28.51
C ASP A 4 12.49 30.02 27.22
N ALA A 5 13.43 30.86 26.73
CA ALA A 5 14.10 30.60 25.45
C ALA A 5 14.97 29.32 25.45
N ALA A 6 15.64 29.03 26.58
CA ALA A 6 16.46 27.84 26.72
C ALA A 6 15.59 26.55 26.81
N HIS A 7 14.40 26.64 27.40
CA HIS A 7 13.45 25.55 27.48
C HIS A 7 12.86 25.22 26.09
N TYR A 8 12.46 26.25 25.34
CA TYR A 8 11.97 26.09 23.95
C TYR A 8 13.07 25.66 22.97
N GLN A 9 14.34 26.13 23.16
CA GLN A 9 15.45 25.60 22.36
C GLN A 9 15.78 24.14 22.65
N LYS A 10 15.59 23.67 23.89
CA LYS A 10 15.77 22.28 24.25
C LYS A 10 14.63 21.41 23.67
N LEU A 11 13.39 21.87 23.76
CA LEU A 11 12.25 21.24 23.09
C LEU A 11 12.42 21.19 21.55
N ALA A 12 12.91 22.25 20.93
CA ALA A 12 13.16 22.28 19.48
C ALA A 12 14.32 21.37 19.04
N LYS A 13 15.29 21.08 19.91
CA LYS A 13 16.38 20.13 19.62
C LYS A 13 15.94 18.66 19.73
N ASP A 14 14.90 18.40 20.49
CA ASP A 14 14.36 17.05 20.71
C ASP A 14 13.22 16.68 19.74
N LEU A 15 12.86 17.59 18.83
CA LEU A 15 11.88 17.37 17.77
C LEU A 15 12.55 16.70 16.58
N HIS A 16 12.10 15.50 16.23
CA HIS A 16 12.51 14.81 15.02
C HIS A 16 11.41 14.87 13.98
N GLU A 17 11.71 15.41 12.81
CA GLU A 17 10.83 15.34 11.66
C GLU A 17 10.86 13.91 11.11
N ARG A 18 9.69 13.31 10.97
CA ARG A 18 9.50 12.00 10.35
C ARG A 18 8.73 12.17 9.06
N GLU A 19 9.40 11.84 7.97
CA GLU A 19 8.79 11.83 6.65
C GLU A 19 8.11 10.47 6.40
N ARG A 20 6.82 10.50 6.08
CA ARG A 20 6.05 9.33 5.63
C ARG A 20 5.61 9.54 4.20
N LYS A 21 5.88 8.57 3.33
CA LYS A 21 5.41 8.59 1.94
C LYS A 21 3.98 8.07 1.85
N ILE A 22 3.14 8.81 1.11
CA ILE A 22 1.80 8.37 0.70
C ILE A 22 1.93 7.93 -0.74
N LYS A 23 1.69 6.65 -1.02
CA LYS A 23 1.80 6.14 -2.37
C LYS A 23 0.72 6.74 -3.28
N ALA A 24 1.13 7.10 -4.49
CA ALA A 24 0.21 7.50 -5.55
C ALA A 24 -0.58 6.29 -6.09
N ALA A 25 -1.83 6.50 -6.43
CA ALA A 25 -2.59 5.54 -7.22
C ALA A 25 -1.98 5.43 -8.62
N ARG A 26 -1.72 4.20 -9.08
CA ARG A 26 -1.18 3.95 -10.41
C ARG A 26 -2.26 4.21 -11.46
N GLY A 27 -1.91 4.81 -12.59
CA GLY A 27 -2.82 5.06 -13.70
C GLY A 27 -3.46 3.78 -14.23
N GLU A 28 -4.68 3.87 -14.72
CA GLU A 28 -5.37 2.73 -15.31
C GLU A 28 -4.83 2.38 -16.69
N ILE A 29 -4.96 1.11 -17.10
CA ILE A 29 -4.78 0.69 -18.48
C ILE A 29 -6.16 0.33 -19.02
N VAL A 30 -6.57 0.99 -20.09
CA VAL A 30 -7.86 0.77 -20.71
C VAL A 30 -7.70 0.34 -22.18
N ASP A 31 -8.65 -0.42 -22.69
CA ASP A 31 -8.70 -0.79 -24.09
C ASP A 31 -9.12 0.41 -24.98
N ARG A 32 -9.20 0.18 -26.30
CA ARG A 32 -9.63 1.21 -27.27
C ARG A 32 -11.03 1.76 -27.02
N ASN A 33 -11.89 1.02 -26.32
CA ASN A 33 -13.29 1.35 -26.04
C ASN A 33 -13.47 1.91 -24.61
N GLY A 34 -12.37 2.04 -23.82
CA GLY A 34 -12.41 2.48 -22.43
C GLY A 34 -12.69 1.36 -21.44
N VAL A 35 -12.64 0.08 -21.85
CA VAL A 35 -12.76 -1.05 -20.92
C VAL A 35 -11.50 -1.14 -20.06
N VAL A 36 -11.68 -1.13 -18.74
CA VAL A 36 -10.57 -1.17 -17.78
C VAL A 36 -9.93 -2.55 -17.76
N LEU A 37 -8.66 -2.63 -18.16
CA LEU A 37 -7.85 -3.85 -18.19
C LEU A 37 -6.93 -3.99 -16.98
N ALA A 38 -6.50 -2.88 -16.40
CA ALA A 38 -5.74 -2.83 -15.16
C ALA A 38 -6.11 -1.57 -14.37
N THR A 39 -6.38 -1.74 -13.09
CA THR A 39 -6.74 -0.67 -12.15
C THR A 39 -6.08 -0.89 -10.80
N ASN A 40 -6.50 -0.17 -9.78
CA ASN A 40 -6.00 -0.34 -8.42
C ASN A 40 -7.14 -0.78 -7.49
N ARG A 41 -6.78 -1.60 -6.51
CA ARG A 41 -7.65 -1.90 -5.36
C ARG A 41 -7.01 -1.29 -4.13
N THR A 42 -7.79 -0.55 -3.35
CA THR A 42 -7.33 -0.02 -2.06
C THR A 42 -7.13 -1.19 -1.09
N VAL A 43 -5.97 -1.22 -0.49
CA VAL A 43 -5.57 -2.19 0.53
C VAL A 43 -4.97 -1.43 1.71
N CYS A 44 -4.78 -2.11 2.84
CA CYS A 44 -4.16 -1.52 4.02
C CYS A 44 -2.84 -2.24 4.37
N THR A 45 -1.91 -1.48 4.91
CA THR A 45 -0.70 -1.99 5.57
C THR A 45 -0.85 -1.75 7.07
N ILE A 46 -0.78 -2.82 7.84
CA ILE A 46 -0.83 -2.77 9.30
C ILE A 46 0.58 -2.76 9.83
N SER A 47 0.90 -1.77 10.65
CA SER A 47 2.21 -1.60 11.30
C SER A 47 2.03 -1.34 12.79
N VAL A 48 3.03 -1.65 13.58
CA VAL A 48 3.07 -1.35 15.01
C VAL A 48 4.29 -0.50 15.36
N ILE A 49 4.11 0.39 16.32
CA ILE A 49 5.15 1.24 16.88
C ILE A 49 5.35 0.81 18.33
N HIS A 50 6.43 0.08 18.60
CA HIS A 50 6.68 -0.55 19.90
C HIS A 50 6.57 0.44 21.08
N ASN A 51 7.16 1.61 20.96
CA ASN A 51 7.19 2.60 22.04
C ASN A 51 5.85 3.30 22.32
N GLN A 52 4.85 3.13 21.45
CA GLN A 52 3.51 3.71 21.58
C GLN A 52 2.49 2.70 22.11
N MET A 53 2.82 1.41 22.13
CA MET A 53 1.92 0.37 22.65
C MET A 53 1.80 0.46 24.16
N LYS A 54 0.56 0.50 24.66
CA LYS A 54 0.25 0.46 26.10
C LYS A 54 0.07 -0.96 26.61
N ASP A 55 -0.56 -1.81 25.81
CA ASP A 55 -0.85 -3.20 26.11
C ASP A 55 -0.53 -4.09 24.90
N PRO A 56 0.68 -4.67 24.82
CA PRO A 56 1.06 -5.54 23.71
C PRO A 56 0.20 -6.79 23.57
N GLU A 57 -0.29 -7.36 24.69
CA GLU A 57 -1.12 -8.58 24.65
C GLU A 57 -2.49 -8.30 24.02
N GLN A 58 -3.09 -7.16 24.32
CA GLN A 58 -4.34 -6.73 23.69
C GLN A 58 -4.15 -6.52 22.19
N VAL A 59 -3.03 -5.91 21.78
CA VAL A 59 -2.69 -5.68 20.36
C VAL A 59 -2.51 -7.02 19.64
N ILE A 60 -1.78 -7.98 20.24
CA ILE A 60 -1.56 -9.30 19.66
C ILE A 60 -2.89 -10.02 19.46
N ALA A 61 -3.72 -10.11 20.51
CA ALA A 61 -5.01 -10.80 20.45
C ALA A 61 -5.93 -10.21 19.39
N ALA A 62 -6.03 -8.87 19.33
CA ALA A 62 -6.86 -8.18 18.34
C ALA A 62 -6.37 -8.40 16.91
N LEU A 63 -5.05 -8.30 16.67
CA LEU A 63 -4.49 -8.49 15.34
C LEU A 63 -4.59 -9.95 14.88
N CYS A 64 -4.43 -10.94 15.77
CA CYS A 64 -4.66 -12.36 15.46
C CYS A 64 -6.10 -12.59 15.00
N GLN A 65 -7.06 -12.04 15.72
CA GLN A 65 -8.49 -12.19 15.42
C GLN A 65 -8.84 -11.56 14.06
N GLU A 66 -8.40 -10.33 13.80
CA GLU A 66 -8.77 -9.58 12.60
C GLU A 66 -8.00 -10.03 11.35
N LEU A 67 -6.75 -10.44 11.49
CA LEU A 67 -5.88 -10.83 10.37
C LEU A 67 -5.90 -12.34 10.07
N GLY A 68 -6.43 -13.16 10.99
CA GLY A 68 -6.43 -14.62 10.86
C GLY A 68 -5.02 -15.23 10.82
N GLU A 69 -4.04 -14.58 11.46
CA GLU A 69 -2.64 -15.00 11.54
C GLU A 69 -2.38 -15.74 12.84
N GLU A 70 -1.39 -16.64 12.82
CA GLU A 70 -0.93 -17.34 14.03
C GLU A 70 -0.32 -16.36 15.03
N GLU A 71 -0.65 -16.56 16.33
CA GLU A 71 -0.21 -15.69 17.41
C GLU A 71 1.32 -15.56 17.47
N GLU A 72 2.05 -16.65 17.27
CA GLU A 72 3.52 -16.66 17.32
C GLU A 72 4.13 -15.69 16.28
N ASN A 73 3.57 -15.65 15.07
CA ASN A 73 4.03 -14.77 14.00
C ASN A 73 3.78 -13.29 14.33
N ILE A 74 2.61 -12.97 14.87
CA ILE A 74 2.27 -11.60 15.27
C ILE A 74 3.09 -11.18 16.48
N ARG A 75 3.19 -12.02 17.51
CA ARG A 75 3.96 -11.77 18.72
C ARG A 75 5.41 -11.42 18.41
N LYS A 76 6.07 -12.23 17.59
CA LYS A 76 7.46 -12.01 17.17
C LYS A 76 7.68 -10.63 16.55
N LYS A 77 6.70 -10.12 15.80
CA LYS A 77 6.77 -8.79 15.17
C LYS A 77 6.43 -7.67 16.15
N VAL A 78 5.42 -7.87 17.01
CA VAL A 78 4.98 -6.89 18.00
C VAL A 78 6.03 -6.67 19.08
N GLU A 79 6.70 -7.73 19.55
CA GLU A 79 7.75 -7.68 20.56
C GLU A 79 9.08 -7.14 20.03
N LYS A 80 9.24 -7.06 18.72
CA LYS A 80 10.46 -6.52 18.12
C LYS A 80 10.60 -5.03 18.42
N VAL A 81 11.65 -4.68 19.15
CA VAL A 81 11.97 -3.29 19.48
C VAL A 81 12.42 -2.56 18.22
N SER A 82 11.50 -1.90 17.56
CA SER A 82 11.77 -1.09 16.37
C SER A 82 10.93 0.20 16.40
N SER A 83 11.35 1.21 15.65
CA SER A 83 10.57 2.45 15.51
C SER A 83 9.21 2.22 14.85
N MET A 84 9.13 1.26 13.94
CA MET A 84 7.91 0.79 13.28
C MET A 84 8.15 -0.57 12.63
N GLU A 85 7.30 -1.54 12.91
CA GLU A 85 7.37 -2.88 12.32
C GLU A 85 6.10 -3.17 11.52
N LYS A 86 6.25 -3.63 10.28
CA LYS A 86 5.11 -4.03 9.44
C LYS A 86 4.63 -5.42 9.84
N ILE A 87 3.38 -5.51 10.28
CA ILE A 87 2.73 -6.78 10.63
C ILE A 87 2.25 -7.49 9.37
N LYS A 88 1.42 -6.82 8.56
CA LYS A 88 0.85 -7.39 7.33
C LYS A 88 0.60 -6.29 6.30
N THR A 89 0.89 -6.59 5.03
CA THR A 89 0.60 -5.75 3.88
C THR A 89 -0.52 -6.35 3.06
N ASN A 90 -1.11 -5.59 2.14
CA ASN A 90 -2.19 -6.03 1.27
C ASN A 90 -3.42 -6.57 2.03
N VAL A 91 -3.72 -6.02 3.20
CA VAL A 91 -4.93 -6.31 3.97
C VAL A 91 -6.10 -5.63 3.28
N GLU A 92 -7.24 -6.31 3.18
CA GLU A 92 -8.46 -5.73 2.61
C GLU A 92 -8.90 -4.49 3.40
N LYS A 93 -9.46 -3.50 2.68
CA LYS A 93 -9.83 -2.21 3.28
C LYS A 93 -10.78 -2.38 4.46
N GLU A 94 -11.77 -3.25 4.34
CA GLU A 94 -12.76 -3.51 5.39
C GLU A 94 -12.11 -4.03 6.69
N THR A 95 -11.11 -4.91 6.55
CA THR A 95 -10.33 -5.41 7.70
C THR A 95 -9.45 -4.31 8.29
N GLY A 96 -8.81 -3.50 7.42
CA GLY A 96 -8.05 -2.34 7.86
C GLY A 96 -8.90 -1.34 8.64
N ASP A 97 -10.10 -1.05 8.17
CA ASP A 97 -11.04 -0.14 8.82
C ASP A 97 -11.52 -0.70 10.17
N ARG A 98 -11.77 -2.02 10.28
CA ARG A 98 -12.09 -2.65 11.58
C ARG A 98 -10.95 -2.47 12.57
N ILE A 99 -9.71 -2.76 12.17
CA ILE A 99 -8.53 -2.59 13.03
C ILE A 99 -8.37 -1.12 13.44
N ARG A 100 -8.56 -0.17 12.54
CA ARG A 100 -8.51 1.27 12.82
C ARG A 100 -9.55 1.67 13.88
N ASN A 101 -10.76 1.13 13.79
CA ASN A 101 -11.85 1.41 14.71
C ASN A 101 -11.64 0.83 16.13
N LEU A 102 -10.72 -0.12 16.29
CA LEU A 102 -10.32 -0.62 17.62
C LEU A 102 -9.47 0.39 18.41
N ASP A 103 -8.98 1.45 17.76
CA ASP A 103 -8.18 2.54 18.37
C ASP A 103 -7.07 2.04 19.30
N LEU A 104 -6.33 1.05 18.83
CA LEU A 104 -5.26 0.42 19.60
C LEU A 104 -4.01 1.30 19.60
N ALA A 105 -3.56 1.70 20.80
CA ALA A 105 -2.36 2.51 20.95
C ALA A 105 -1.13 1.79 20.34
N GLY A 106 -0.43 2.50 19.43
CA GLY A 106 0.75 1.98 18.74
C GLY A 106 0.46 1.14 17.51
N VAL A 107 -0.81 0.92 17.14
CA VAL A 107 -1.19 0.30 15.86
C VAL A 107 -1.45 1.38 14.82
N LYS A 108 -0.82 1.26 13.67
CA LYS A 108 -1.02 2.15 12.51
C LYS A 108 -1.62 1.36 11.36
N VAL A 109 -2.62 1.96 10.71
CA VAL A 109 -3.29 1.42 9.53
C VAL A 109 -3.14 2.42 8.39
N ASP A 110 -2.21 2.15 7.50
CA ASP A 110 -1.92 3.00 6.34
C ASP A 110 -2.63 2.44 5.11
N GLU A 111 -3.33 3.30 4.38
CA GLU A 111 -3.90 2.91 3.09
C GLU A 111 -2.80 2.81 2.03
N ASP A 112 -2.92 1.81 1.16
CA ASP A 112 -2.01 1.51 0.07
C ASP A 112 -2.81 1.07 -1.15
N PHE A 113 -2.16 0.94 -2.29
CA PHE A 113 -2.77 0.49 -3.52
C PHE A 113 -2.11 -0.79 -4.02
N LYS A 114 -2.95 -1.77 -4.34
CA LYS A 114 -2.52 -3.00 -5.02
C LYS A 114 -3.06 -3.00 -6.44
N ARG A 115 -2.19 -3.31 -7.41
CA ARG A 115 -2.60 -3.46 -8.80
C ARG A 115 -3.61 -4.59 -8.94
N TYR A 116 -4.67 -4.34 -9.69
CA TYR A 116 -5.76 -5.28 -9.90
C TYR A 116 -6.07 -5.41 -11.39
N TYR A 117 -6.19 -6.64 -11.87
CA TYR A 117 -6.50 -7.00 -13.25
C TYR A 117 -7.88 -7.65 -13.27
N PRO A 118 -8.95 -6.94 -13.69
CA PRO A 118 -10.33 -7.42 -13.62
C PRO A 118 -10.60 -8.73 -14.37
N TYR A 119 -9.75 -9.02 -15.35
CA TYR A 119 -9.90 -10.20 -16.22
C TYR A 119 -8.79 -11.24 -16.01
N ASP A 120 -8.17 -11.28 -14.84
CA ASP A 120 -7.13 -12.24 -14.43
C ASP A 120 -5.97 -12.36 -15.45
N THR A 121 -5.89 -13.48 -16.15
CA THR A 121 -4.80 -13.78 -17.11
C THR A 121 -4.99 -13.16 -18.49
N PHE A 122 -6.09 -12.45 -18.72
CA PHE A 122 -6.39 -11.80 -20.01
C PHE A 122 -5.28 -10.84 -20.43
N ALA A 123 -4.81 -11.00 -21.67
CA ALA A 123 -3.73 -10.19 -22.26
C ALA A 123 -2.48 -10.05 -21.34
N SER A 124 -2.26 -10.99 -20.42
CA SER A 124 -1.21 -10.90 -19.39
C SER A 124 0.20 -10.72 -19.96
N ARG A 125 0.47 -11.31 -21.14
CA ARG A 125 1.75 -11.14 -21.85
C ARG A 125 1.97 -9.72 -22.39
N VAL A 126 0.88 -9.00 -22.68
CA VAL A 126 0.91 -7.62 -23.16
C VAL A 126 0.90 -6.65 -21.99
N LEU A 127 -0.08 -6.79 -21.08
CA LEU A 127 -0.22 -5.92 -19.91
C LEU A 127 0.99 -6.03 -18.98
N GLY A 128 1.44 -7.24 -18.73
CA GLY A 128 2.45 -7.51 -17.73
C GLY A 128 1.89 -7.51 -16.31
N PHE A 129 2.75 -7.24 -15.34
CA PHE A 129 2.35 -7.13 -13.93
C PHE A 129 3.29 -6.20 -13.16
N THR A 130 2.85 -5.82 -11.96
CA THR A 130 3.61 -5.00 -11.01
C THR A 130 4.15 -5.84 -9.86
N GLY A 131 5.27 -5.40 -9.28
CA GLY A 131 5.83 -5.96 -8.05
C GLY A 131 5.09 -5.49 -6.79
N GLY A 132 5.60 -5.91 -5.62
CA GLY A 132 5.04 -5.57 -4.32
C GLY A 132 5.02 -4.08 -4.01
N ASP A 133 5.92 -3.32 -4.59
CA ASP A 133 6.01 -1.85 -4.45
C ASP A 133 5.21 -1.09 -5.53
N ASN A 134 4.29 -1.78 -6.22
CA ASN A 134 3.49 -1.25 -7.32
C ASN A 134 4.32 -0.77 -8.54
N GLN A 135 5.57 -1.20 -8.65
CA GLN A 135 6.47 -0.93 -9.77
C GLN A 135 6.21 -1.92 -10.89
N GLY A 136 6.18 -1.47 -12.13
CA GLY A 136 6.07 -2.33 -13.32
C GLY A 136 7.27 -3.26 -13.47
N ILE A 137 7.03 -4.56 -13.67
CA ILE A 137 8.08 -5.58 -13.83
C ILE A 137 8.24 -5.99 -15.28
N ILE A 138 7.15 -6.27 -15.97
CA ILE A 138 7.14 -6.66 -17.40
C ILE A 138 5.98 -6.02 -18.15
N GLY A 139 5.99 -6.14 -19.47
CA GLY A 139 4.89 -5.71 -20.36
C GLY A 139 4.72 -4.20 -20.43
N LEU A 140 3.47 -3.77 -20.65
CA LEU A 140 3.12 -2.35 -20.69
C LEU A 140 3.34 -1.67 -19.34
N GLU A 141 3.18 -2.41 -18.24
CA GLU A 141 3.41 -1.89 -16.89
C GLU A 141 4.82 -1.32 -16.72
N VAL A 142 5.86 -2.02 -17.17
CA VAL A 142 7.23 -1.52 -17.09
C VAL A 142 7.54 -0.52 -18.19
N LYS A 143 7.02 -0.75 -19.41
CA LYS A 143 7.32 0.13 -20.54
C LYS A 143 6.81 1.55 -20.37
N TYR A 144 5.64 1.68 -19.72
CA TYR A 144 4.98 2.97 -19.45
C TYR A 144 5.01 3.33 -17.97
N GLU A 145 6.03 2.86 -17.24
CA GLU A 145 6.21 3.13 -15.81
C GLU A 145 6.10 4.62 -15.48
N GLU A 146 6.81 5.48 -16.22
CA GLU A 146 6.82 6.93 -16.00
C GLU A 146 5.47 7.60 -16.18
N VAL A 147 4.58 7.01 -17.00
CA VAL A 147 3.23 7.51 -17.24
C VAL A 147 2.26 7.01 -16.17
N LEU A 148 2.43 5.74 -15.78
CA LEU A 148 1.49 5.03 -14.92
C LEU A 148 1.73 5.25 -13.42
N LYS A 149 2.99 5.39 -12.96
CA LYS A 149 3.30 5.35 -11.51
C LYS A 149 2.79 6.53 -10.70
N GLY A 150 2.56 7.69 -11.33
CA GLY A 150 2.22 8.93 -10.61
C GLY A 150 3.37 9.51 -9.79
N THR A 151 3.05 10.38 -8.86
CA THR A 151 4.01 11.00 -7.93
C THR A 151 3.53 10.81 -6.51
N ASP A 152 4.35 10.15 -5.68
CA ASP A 152 4.03 9.93 -4.27
C ASP A 152 3.92 11.25 -3.52
N GLY A 153 2.99 11.30 -2.57
CA GLY A 153 2.88 12.36 -1.61
C GLY A 153 3.76 12.11 -0.38
N THR A 154 3.82 13.11 0.49
CA THR A 154 4.61 13.06 1.72
C THR A 154 3.82 13.68 2.87
N ILE A 155 3.85 13.04 4.04
CA ILE A 155 3.41 13.60 5.30
C ILE A 155 4.65 13.84 6.16
N LEU A 156 4.87 15.09 6.58
CA LEU A 156 5.85 15.43 7.59
C LEU A 156 5.15 15.45 8.95
N THR A 157 5.49 14.51 9.81
CA THR A 157 5.04 14.49 11.21
C THR A 157 6.19 14.84 12.13
N VAL A 158 5.89 15.60 13.17
CA VAL A 158 6.88 15.94 14.20
C VAL A 158 6.74 14.94 15.34
N THR A 159 7.85 14.30 15.69
CA THR A 159 7.90 13.35 16.81
C THR A 159 8.78 13.92 17.93
N ASP A 160 8.47 13.52 19.17
CA ASP A 160 9.37 13.78 20.30
C ASP A 160 10.63 12.89 20.23
N ALA A 161 11.58 13.09 21.14
CA ALA A 161 12.81 12.29 21.25
C ALA A 161 12.57 10.78 21.50
N ARG A 162 11.34 10.38 21.86
CA ARG A 162 10.91 9.00 22.06
C ARG A 162 10.22 8.41 20.84
N GLY A 163 10.05 9.22 19.74
CA GLY A 163 9.38 8.82 18.51
C GLY A 163 7.85 8.85 18.58
N VAL A 164 7.27 9.52 19.59
CA VAL A 164 5.82 9.70 19.73
C VAL A 164 5.39 10.90 18.90
N GLU A 165 4.40 10.70 18.02
CA GLU A 165 3.84 11.79 17.19
C GLU A 165 3.15 12.84 18.08
N LEU A 166 3.42 14.11 17.82
CA LEU A 166 2.83 15.22 18.53
C LEU A 166 1.55 15.67 17.79
N GLU A 167 0.39 15.31 18.33
CA GLU A 167 -0.94 15.55 17.74
C GLU A 167 -1.29 17.05 17.47
N LYS A 168 -0.49 17.99 17.95
CA LYS A 168 -0.77 19.44 17.89
C LYS A 168 0.13 20.23 16.96
N VAL A 169 1.07 19.58 16.28
CA VAL A 169 1.93 20.27 15.31
C VAL A 169 1.30 20.09 13.94
N ALA A 170 1.18 21.18 13.18
CA ALA A 170 0.62 21.17 11.84
C ALA A 170 1.36 20.12 10.99
N GLU A 171 0.62 19.15 10.47
CA GLU A 171 1.13 18.19 9.48
C GLU A 171 1.33 18.95 8.16
N ASP A 172 2.56 19.04 7.68
CA ASP A 172 2.81 19.46 6.31
C ASP A 172 2.54 18.24 5.40
N ARG A 173 1.46 18.32 4.62
CA ARG A 173 1.01 17.24 3.76
C ARG A 173 1.09 17.64 2.30
N ILE A 174 1.89 16.90 1.54
CA ILE A 174 1.93 16.96 0.09
C ILE A 174 1.09 15.80 -0.43
N GLU A 175 -0.03 16.11 -1.08
CA GLU A 175 -0.92 15.09 -1.62
C GLU A 175 -0.27 14.34 -2.79
N PRO A 176 -0.49 13.01 -2.90
CA PRO A 176 -0.02 12.24 -4.01
C PRO A 176 -0.76 12.61 -5.30
N VAL A 177 -0.07 12.57 -6.43
CA VAL A 177 -0.66 12.77 -7.75
C VAL A 177 -0.76 11.41 -8.45
N ALA A 178 -1.98 10.97 -8.74
CA ALA A 178 -2.21 9.71 -9.43
C ALA A 178 -1.53 9.67 -10.81
N GLY A 179 -1.12 8.49 -11.24
CA GLY A 179 -0.59 8.26 -12.58
C GLY A 179 -1.64 8.48 -13.68
N ASN A 180 -1.18 8.73 -14.88
CA ASN A 180 -2.06 8.95 -16.04
C ASN A 180 -2.61 7.63 -16.57
N THR A 181 -3.84 7.67 -17.06
CA THR A 181 -4.48 6.53 -17.74
C THR A 181 -3.81 6.28 -19.09
N LEU A 182 -3.48 5.02 -19.35
CA LEU A 182 -2.94 4.55 -20.62
C LEU A 182 -4.03 3.87 -21.43
N GLN A 183 -4.46 4.50 -22.53
CA GLN A 183 -5.37 3.86 -23.50
C GLN A 183 -4.56 3.15 -24.57
N ILE A 184 -4.89 1.88 -24.81
CA ILE A 184 -4.20 1.04 -25.80
C ILE A 184 -5.12 0.69 -26.97
N SER A 185 -4.54 0.30 -28.10
CA SER A 185 -5.28 -0.06 -29.31
C SER A 185 -5.93 -1.44 -29.27
N LEU A 186 -5.66 -2.24 -28.25
CA LEU A 186 -6.26 -3.55 -28.04
C LEU A 186 -7.77 -3.41 -27.85
N ASP A 187 -8.53 -4.35 -28.40
CA ASP A 187 -9.98 -4.48 -28.18
C ASP A 187 -10.23 -5.71 -27.32
N HIS A 188 -10.84 -5.51 -26.15
CA HIS A 188 -11.12 -6.56 -25.19
C HIS A 188 -11.90 -7.73 -25.80
N ASN A 189 -12.92 -7.47 -26.62
CA ASN A 189 -13.74 -8.52 -27.21
C ASN A 189 -12.96 -9.36 -28.23
N ILE A 190 -12.22 -8.67 -29.14
CA ILE A 190 -11.38 -9.35 -30.13
C ILE A 190 -10.31 -10.21 -29.46
N GLN A 191 -9.59 -9.67 -28.48
CA GLN A 191 -8.57 -10.39 -27.74
C GLN A 191 -9.15 -11.62 -27.02
N LYS A 192 -10.33 -11.50 -26.40
CA LYS A 192 -11.01 -12.60 -25.74
C LYS A 192 -11.33 -13.74 -26.70
N TYR A 193 -11.80 -13.43 -27.90
CA TYR A 193 -12.05 -14.46 -28.93
C TYR A 193 -10.76 -15.13 -29.37
N CYS A 194 -9.68 -14.39 -29.56
CA CYS A 194 -8.38 -14.95 -29.93
C CYS A 194 -7.85 -15.91 -28.85
N GLU A 195 -7.91 -15.52 -27.58
CA GLU A 195 -7.47 -16.38 -26.48
C GLU A 195 -8.33 -17.65 -26.31
N GLN A 196 -9.64 -17.55 -26.56
CA GLN A 196 -10.52 -18.73 -26.55
C GLN A 196 -10.22 -19.70 -27.69
N ALA A 197 -9.89 -19.18 -28.87
CA ALA A 197 -9.52 -20.00 -30.02
C ALA A 197 -8.20 -20.73 -29.77
N ASP A 198 -7.20 -20.05 -29.18
CA ASP A 198 -5.91 -20.64 -28.85
C ASP A 198 -6.03 -21.77 -27.80
N LYS A 199 -6.83 -21.56 -26.76
CA LYS A 199 -7.12 -22.59 -25.76
C LYS A 199 -7.79 -23.85 -26.37
N LYS A 200 -8.68 -23.67 -27.34
CA LYS A 200 -9.30 -24.82 -28.04
C LYS A 200 -8.33 -25.53 -28.98
N GLY A 201 -7.41 -24.80 -29.61
CA GLY A 201 -6.39 -25.34 -30.51
C GLY A 201 -5.32 -26.17 -29.77
N SER A 202 -4.94 -25.77 -28.55
CA SER A 202 -3.92 -26.47 -27.75
C SER A 202 -4.44 -27.73 -27.05
N GLY A 203 -5.77 -27.86 -26.82
CA GLY A 203 -6.40 -29.06 -26.23
C GLY A 203 -6.58 -30.23 -27.17
N GLY A 204 -6.26 -30.11 -28.48
CA GLY A 204 -6.47 -31.13 -29.51
C GLY A 204 -5.22 -31.99 -29.85
N LYS A 205 -4.10 -31.83 -29.16
CA LYS A 205 -2.85 -32.56 -29.45
C LYS A 205 -2.39 -33.50 -28.33
N THR A 206 -3.30 -34.30 -27.78
CA THR A 206 -2.92 -35.48 -26.98
C THR A 206 -3.75 -36.66 -27.42
N GLY A 207 -3.27 -37.38 -28.44
CA GLY A 207 -3.90 -38.63 -28.91
C GLY A 207 -3.40 -39.02 -30.27
N GLY A 208 -2.24 -39.65 -30.33
CA GLY A 208 -1.70 -40.29 -31.51
C GLY A 208 -0.45 -41.04 -31.16
#